data_40349506d070d7b8b2aec2a45313dc8f
#
_entry.id   40349506d070d7b8b2aec2a45313dc8f
#
_cell.length_a   1.000
_cell.length_b   1.000
_cell.length_c   1.000
_cell.angle_alpha   90.00
_cell.angle_beta   90.00
_cell.angle_gamma   90.00
#
_symmetry.space_group_name_H-M   'P 1'
#
loop_
_entity.id
_entity.type
_entity.pdbx_description
1 polymer ?
#
loop_
_entity_poly.entity_id
_entity_poly.type
_entity_poly.pdbx_seq_one_letter_code
_entity_poly.pdbx_strand_id
1 'polypeptide(L)'
;MNPLHIVVLDRDTLANRPFDFDFPHTLSSYGTTEAHETLERIRGADIVITNKVVISAQAFAENPQLKLVAVTATGVNNVDVEAAKQNGTAVCNIRAYGNES
;
A
#
# COMPACT_ATOMS: atom_id res chain seq x y z
N MET A 1 15.81 10.00 -13.16
CA MET A 1 14.80 9.80 -12.11
C MET A 1 14.38 8.34 -12.06
N ASN A 2 14.44 7.75 -10.89
CA ASN A 2 14.08 6.35 -10.75
C ASN A 2 12.57 6.21 -10.68
N PRO A 3 12.02 5.16 -11.29
CA PRO A 3 10.58 4.92 -11.15
C PRO A 3 10.25 4.58 -9.71
N LEU A 4 9.04 4.95 -9.29
CA LEU A 4 8.54 4.58 -7.97
C LEU A 4 8.18 3.11 -7.95
N HIS A 5 8.45 2.45 -6.84
CA HIS A 5 8.09 1.05 -6.68
C HIS A 5 6.78 0.94 -5.92
N ILE A 6 5.78 0.38 -6.57
CA ILE A 6 4.43 0.23 -6.03
C ILE A 6 4.18 -1.24 -5.74
N VAL A 7 3.72 -1.54 -4.53
CA VAL A 7 3.42 -2.92 -4.13
C VAL A 7 1.94 -3.02 -3.77
N VAL A 8 1.24 -3.95 -4.41
CA VAL A 8 -0.15 -4.28 -4.09
C VAL A 8 -0.14 -5.59 -3.33
N LEU A 9 -0.64 -5.58 -2.09
CA LEU A 9 -0.51 -6.72 -1.19
C LEU A 9 -1.64 -7.73 -1.27
N ASP A 10 -2.83 -7.32 -1.66
CA ASP A 10 -3.99 -8.21 -1.65
C ASP A 10 -4.91 -7.96 -2.84
N ARG A 11 -4.31 -8.09 -4.02
CA ARG A 11 -5.01 -7.86 -5.28
C ARG A 11 -6.31 -8.66 -5.39
N ASP A 12 -6.33 -9.89 -4.86
CA ASP A 12 -7.51 -10.75 -4.98
C ASP A 12 -8.72 -10.22 -4.23
N THR A 13 -8.52 -9.30 -3.30
CA THR A 13 -9.61 -8.69 -2.56
C THR A 13 -10.15 -7.44 -3.25
N LEU A 14 -9.49 -7.01 -4.32
CA LEU A 14 -9.87 -5.80 -5.05
C LEU A 14 -10.79 -6.18 -6.19
N ALA A 15 -11.75 -5.33 -6.48
CA ALA A 15 -12.59 -5.54 -7.64
C ALA A 15 -11.70 -5.47 -8.86
N ASN A 16 -11.88 -6.33 -9.81
CA ASN A 16 -11.10 -6.51 -11.02
C ASN A 16 -10.72 -5.21 -11.73
N ARG A 17 -10.03 -4.33 -11.04
CA ARG A 17 -9.67 -3.04 -11.57
C ARG A 17 -8.19 -2.92 -11.76
N PRO A 18 -7.72 -2.61 -12.95
CA PRO A 18 -6.31 -2.32 -13.15
C PRO A 18 -5.98 -0.98 -12.49
N PHE A 19 -4.80 -0.88 -11.94
CA PHE A 19 -4.27 0.39 -11.49
C PHE A 19 -3.55 1.05 -12.64
N ASP A 20 -3.81 2.33 -12.85
CA ASP A 20 -3.24 3.08 -13.95
C ASP A 20 -2.55 4.31 -13.39
N PHE A 21 -1.26 4.41 -13.63
CA PHE A 21 -0.44 5.48 -13.07
C PHE A 21 0.23 6.25 -14.20
N ASP A 22 0.20 7.58 -14.10
CA ASP A 22 0.72 8.49 -15.10
C ASP A 22 2.21 8.74 -14.99
N PHE A 23 2.88 8.11 -14.06
CA PHE A 23 4.29 8.38 -13.81
C PHE A 23 5.08 7.11 -13.95
N PRO A 24 6.41 7.21 -14.14
CA PRO A 24 7.24 6.01 -14.20
C PRO A 24 7.14 5.22 -12.90
N HIS A 25 6.88 3.93 -13.01
CA HIS A 25 6.73 3.08 -11.84
C HIS A 25 7.04 1.64 -12.18
N THR A 26 7.37 0.87 -11.15
CA THR A 26 7.38 -0.58 -11.22
C THR A 26 6.28 -1.09 -10.31
N LEU A 27 5.60 -2.12 -10.72
CA LEU A 27 4.45 -2.64 -9.97
C LEU A 27 4.69 -4.09 -9.60
N SER A 28 4.67 -4.37 -8.31
CA SER A 28 4.68 -5.74 -7.79
C SER A 28 3.30 -6.02 -7.20
N SER A 29 2.62 -7.02 -7.73
CA SER A 29 1.25 -7.29 -7.36
C SER A 29 1.15 -8.71 -6.83
N TYR A 30 0.60 -8.85 -5.62
CA TYR A 30 0.41 -10.14 -4.97
C TYR A 30 -1.08 -10.37 -4.75
N GLY A 31 -1.53 -11.58 -5.07
CA GLY A 31 -2.94 -11.91 -4.90
C GLY A 31 -3.38 -11.86 -3.45
N THR A 32 -2.58 -12.48 -2.57
CA THR A 32 -2.79 -12.44 -1.13
C THR A 32 -1.43 -12.31 -0.46
N THR A 33 -1.42 -11.78 0.77
CA THR A 33 -0.20 -11.63 1.55
C THR A 33 -0.49 -12.01 2.99
N GLU A 34 0.28 -12.95 3.51
CA GLU A 34 0.18 -13.35 4.92
C GLU A 34 0.96 -12.38 5.79
N ALA A 35 0.63 -12.35 7.08
CA ALA A 35 1.28 -11.42 7.99
C ALA A 35 2.79 -11.56 7.99
N HIS A 36 3.29 -12.79 7.90
CA HIS A 36 4.73 -13.04 7.94
C HIS A 36 5.43 -12.66 6.64
N GLU A 37 4.66 -12.39 5.58
CA GLU A 37 5.22 -12.03 4.28
C GLU A 37 5.26 -10.52 4.05
N THR A 38 4.51 -9.78 4.86
CA THR A 38 4.29 -8.35 4.60
C THR A 38 5.60 -7.57 4.57
N LEU A 39 6.43 -7.74 5.59
CA LEU A 39 7.67 -6.96 5.69
C LEU A 39 8.60 -7.22 4.53
N GLU A 40 8.68 -8.46 4.10
CA GLU A 40 9.54 -8.82 2.97
C GLU A 40 9.04 -8.21 1.68
N ARG A 41 7.72 -8.26 1.47
CA ARG A 41 7.14 -7.83 0.20
C ARG A 41 7.14 -6.33 0.01
N ILE A 42 7.05 -5.56 1.10
CA ILE A 42 7.05 -4.10 0.98
C ILE A 42 8.45 -3.49 1.05
N ARG A 43 9.47 -4.32 1.22
CA ARG A 43 10.84 -3.81 1.33
C ARG A 43 11.20 -3.04 0.07
N GLY A 44 11.64 -1.79 0.24
CA GLY A 44 12.01 -0.93 -0.86
C GLY A 44 10.85 -0.27 -1.57
N ALA A 45 9.62 -0.48 -1.11
CA ALA A 45 8.46 0.12 -1.75
C ALA A 45 8.38 1.61 -1.45
N ASP A 46 7.95 2.37 -2.43
CA ASP A 46 7.64 3.80 -2.25
C ASP A 46 6.16 3.98 -1.96
N ILE A 47 5.32 3.13 -2.52
CA ILE A 47 3.87 3.17 -2.36
C ILE A 47 3.39 1.74 -2.10
N VAL A 48 2.54 1.59 -1.09
CA VAL A 48 1.90 0.31 -0.78
C VAL A 48 0.40 0.48 -0.92
N ILE A 49 -0.22 -0.43 -1.65
CA ILE A 49 -1.68 -0.46 -1.81
C ILE A 49 -2.18 -1.73 -1.13
N THR A 50 -3.13 -1.58 -0.23
CA THR A 50 -3.66 -2.71 0.52
C THR A 50 -5.15 -2.51 0.78
N ASN A 51 -5.86 -3.61 0.96
CA ASN A 51 -7.25 -3.59 1.41
C ASN A 51 -7.34 -4.08 2.84
N LYS A 52 -6.78 -5.25 3.13
CA LYS A 52 -6.95 -5.91 4.42
C LYS A 52 -5.66 -6.27 5.14
N VAL A 53 -4.53 -6.17 4.47
CA VAL A 53 -3.25 -6.57 5.07
C VAL A 53 -2.83 -5.54 6.10
N VAL A 54 -2.37 -6.00 7.25
CA VAL A 54 -1.95 -5.12 8.35
C VAL A 54 -0.57 -4.53 8.03
N ILE A 55 -0.46 -3.22 8.15
CA ILE A 55 0.81 -2.50 8.02
C ILE A 55 1.18 -1.99 9.41
N SER A 56 2.15 -2.64 10.02
CA SER A 56 2.52 -2.39 11.40
C SER A 56 3.57 -1.29 11.53
N ALA A 57 3.83 -0.88 12.78
CA ALA A 57 4.89 0.09 13.05
C ALA A 57 6.24 -0.39 12.55
N GLN A 58 6.50 -1.70 12.65
CA GLN A 58 7.75 -2.27 12.17
C GLN A 58 7.90 -2.07 10.67
N ALA A 59 6.80 -2.18 9.93
CA ALA A 59 6.84 -1.98 8.48
C ALA A 59 7.35 -0.59 8.13
N PHE A 60 6.91 0.43 8.85
CA PHE A 60 7.38 1.79 8.61
C PHE A 60 8.82 1.99 9.07
N ALA A 61 9.18 1.40 10.20
CA ALA A 61 10.54 1.52 10.71
C ALA A 61 11.56 0.94 9.75
N GLU A 62 11.20 -0.15 9.07
CA GLU A 62 12.10 -0.82 8.13
C GLU A 62 12.06 -0.19 6.74
N ASN A 63 11.13 0.73 6.50
CA ASN A 63 10.95 1.32 5.17
C ASN A 63 10.85 2.84 5.26
N PRO A 64 11.94 3.50 5.66
CA PRO A 64 11.92 4.97 5.79
C PRO A 64 11.65 5.67 4.46
N GLN A 65 11.86 5.00 3.33
CA GLN A 65 11.59 5.55 2.02
C GLN A 65 10.12 5.49 1.62
N LEU A 66 9.30 4.75 2.38
CA LEU A 66 7.88 4.55 2.03
C LEU A 66 7.14 5.88 2.15
N LYS A 67 6.52 6.31 1.05
CA LYS A 67 5.90 7.63 0.95
C LYS A 67 4.41 7.60 1.17
N LEU A 68 3.74 6.52 0.77
CA LEU A 68 2.30 6.47 0.75
C LEU A 68 1.80 5.05 0.99
N VAL A 69 0.79 4.94 1.84
CA VAL A 69 -0.01 3.71 1.95
C VAL A 69 -1.43 4.07 1.55
N ALA A 70 -1.92 3.45 0.49
CA ALA A 70 -3.27 3.66 0.00
C ALA A 70 -4.12 2.46 0.39
N VAL A 71 -5.19 2.70 1.12
CA VAL A 71 -6.08 1.65 1.59
C VAL A 71 -7.35 1.70 0.78
N THR A 72 -7.72 0.58 0.17
CA THR A 72 -8.91 0.52 -0.67
C THR A 72 -10.19 0.21 0.11
N ALA A 73 -10.06 -0.03 1.41
CA ALA A 73 -11.21 -0.25 2.29
C ALA A 73 -11.78 1.09 2.76
N THR A 74 -12.92 1.02 3.44
CA THR A 74 -13.57 2.25 3.93
C THR A 74 -12.87 2.87 5.13
N GLY A 75 -12.03 2.10 5.83
CA GLY A 75 -11.28 2.61 6.97
C GLY A 75 -9.81 2.27 6.85
N VAL A 76 -9.02 2.74 7.79
CA VAL A 76 -7.57 2.48 7.79
C VAL A 76 -7.15 1.71 9.04
N ASN A 77 -8.07 0.93 9.61
CA ASN A 77 -7.82 0.22 10.87
C ASN A 77 -6.69 -0.80 10.77
N ASN A 78 -6.37 -1.24 9.56
CA ASN A 78 -5.30 -2.20 9.33
C ASN A 78 -3.94 -1.54 9.19
N VAL A 79 -3.85 -0.21 9.34
CA VAL A 79 -2.59 0.50 9.21
C VAL A 79 -2.30 1.23 10.51
N ASP A 80 -1.05 1.12 10.99
CA ASP A 80 -0.61 1.90 12.16
C ASP A 80 -0.37 3.33 11.71
N VAL A 81 -1.40 4.15 11.80
CA VAL A 81 -1.39 5.51 11.28
C VAL A 81 -0.40 6.39 12.04
N GLU A 82 -0.25 6.17 13.34
CA GLU A 82 0.71 6.93 14.13
C GLU A 82 2.14 6.66 13.68
N ALA A 83 2.45 5.40 13.46
CA ALA A 83 3.79 5.04 12.98
C ALA A 83 4.05 5.60 11.60
N ALA A 84 3.03 5.58 10.74
CA ALA A 84 3.15 6.15 9.41
C ALA A 84 3.46 7.64 9.49
N LYS A 85 2.74 8.34 10.35
CA LYS A 85 2.93 9.77 10.54
C LYS A 85 4.35 10.08 11.02
N GLN A 86 4.85 9.29 11.95
CA GLN A 86 6.20 9.49 12.48
C GLN A 86 7.26 9.23 11.42
N ASN A 87 6.95 8.36 10.46
CA ASN A 87 7.87 8.04 9.37
C ASN A 87 7.76 9.03 8.20
N GLY A 88 6.80 9.93 8.24
CA GLY A 88 6.55 10.84 7.12
C GLY A 88 5.79 10.17 5.99
N THR A 89 5.15 9.05 6.24
CA THR A 89 4.37 8.32 5.25
C THR A 89 2.92 8.80 5.29
N ALA A 90 2.39 9.18 4.14
CA ALA A 90 0.97 9.54 4.04
C ALA A 90 0.13 8.28 4.01
N VAL A 91 -1.04 8.32 4.64
CA VAL A 91 -2.00 7.22 4.59
C VAL A 91 -3.32 7.80 4.09
N CYS A 92 -3.89 7.17 3.10
CA CYS A 92 -5.17 7.64 2.56
C CYS A 92 -6.05 6.46 2.20
N ASN A 93 -7.36 6.74 2.15
CA ASN A 93 -8.32 5.79 1.58
C ASN A 93 -8.48 6.11 0.12
N ILE A 94 -8.53 5.08 -0.72
CA ILE A 94 -8.94 5.28 -2.09
C ILE A 94 -10.16 4.42 -2.34
N ARG A 95 -11.13 5.00 -2.99
CA ARG A 95 -12.31 4.25 -3.36
C ARG A 95 -12.04 3.59 -4.68
N ALA A 96 -12.25 2.30 -4.72
CA ALA A 96 -11.87 1.52 -5.89
C ALA A 96 -12.69 1.90 -7.12
N TYR A 97 -13.79 2.64 -6.94
CA TYR A 97 -14.59 3.07 -8.08
C TYR A 97 -15.26 4.35 -7.72
N GLY A 98 -15.17 5.12 -8.52
CA GLY A 98 -15.75 6.40 -8.34
C GLY A 98 -17.24 6.42 -8.38
N ASN A 99 -17.32 5.85 -8.76
CA ASN A 99 -18.28 6.03 -8.92
C ASN A 99 -19.10 6.10 -8.49
N GLU A 100 -19.27 5.91 -8.54
CA GLU A 100 -19.98 6.00 -8.28
C GLU A 100 -20.44 6.42 -7.77
N SER A 101 -20.72 6.41 -7.99
CA SER A 101 -21.07 6.95 -7.65
C SER A 101 -21.12 7.34 -7.33
#